data_47c029cd8d44a425ec3e8fda7d1ee29b
#
_entry.id   47c029cd8d44a425ec3e8fda7d1ee29b
#
_cell.length_a   1.000
_cell.length_b   1.000
_cell.length_c   1.000
_cell.angle_alpha   90.00
_cell.angle_beta   90.00
_cell.angle_gamma   90.00
#
_symmetry.space_group_name_H-M   'P 1'
#
loop_
_entity.id
_entity.type
_entity.pdbx_description
1 polymer ?
#
loop_
_entity_poly.entity_id
_entity_poly.type
_entity_poly.pdbx_seq_one_letter_code
_entity_poly.pdbx_strand_id
1 'polypeptide(L)'
;MKKVIVFVLAAVMLFSLASCRGETVSNGEKKVSVNTIEELEETVEKDVTDTVDGLRAEYDQLIAEIDTYDKYVENIAKVNEFYDRINEENRAISIRMREYSITYTELVLKSGSSNSDKYDAIEDLYDCIYDDACGDIYDGIYDDLMGDMYDAIYDGVVSEGYDHASYEEWSDMSSDAYDIWSDNLSDIYDEWSDALSDIYDFWSDVSGDLYDGDTDKVNEEITKFREDIDKLKEDK
;
A
#
# COMPACT_ATOMS: atom_id res chain seq x y z
N MET A 1 -15.95 -19.72 -24.95
CA MET A 1 -15.09 -20.77 -24.35
C MET A 1 -14.59 -20.21 -23.03
N LYS A 2 -15.18 -20.68 -21.94
CA LYS A 2 -14.87 -20.19 -20.58
C LYS A 2 -13.53 -20.79 -20.15
N LYS A 3 -12.53 -19.96 -19.85
CA LYS A 3 -11.29 -20.41 -19.20
C LYS A 3 -11.56 -20.52 -17.71
N VAL A 4 -11.50 -21.73 -17.20
CA VAL A 4 -11.52 -22.05 -15.79
C VAL A 4 -10.13 -21.73 -15.24
N ILE A 5 -10.03 -20.75 -14.37
CA ILE A 5 -8.82 -20.49 -13.61
C ILE A 5 -8.84 -21.45 -12.41
N VAL A 6 -7.90 -22.39 -12.42
CA VAL A 6 -7.69 -23.34 -11.33
C VAL A 6 -6.84 -22.66 -10.27
N PHE A 7 -7.42 -22.39 -9.10
CA PHE A 7 -6.68 -22.00 -7.92
C PHE A 7 -5.78 -23.16 -7.46
N VAL A 8 -4.47 -23.02 -7.63
CA VAL A 8 -3.49 -23.90 -7.01
C VAL A 8 -3.11 -23.29 -5.67
N LEU A 9 -3.69 -23.83 -4.60
CA LEU A 9 -3.21 -23.60 -3.24
C LEU A 9 -1.86 -24.32 -3.09
N ALA A 10 -0.77 -23.57 -3.21
CA ALA A 10 0.55 -24.06 -2.84
C ALA A 10 0.71 -24.00 -1.32
N ALA A 11 0.56 -25.16 -0.66
CA ALA A 11 0.93 -25.33 0.71
C ALA A 11 2.47 -25.26 0.80
N VAL A 12 3.01 -24.15 1.32
CA VAL A 12 4.43 -24.04 1.61
C VAL A 12 4.72 -24.86 2.87
N MET A 13 5.33 -26.03 2.69
CA MET A 13 5.87 -26.84 3.77
C MET A 13 7.07 -26.12 4.39
N LEU A 14 6.99 -25.95 5.72
CA LEU A 14 8.10 -25.58 6.58
C LEU A 14 9.18 -26.65 6.49
N PHE A 15 10.28 -26.37 5.81
CA PHE A 15 11.54 -27.09 6.02
C PHE A 15 12.50 -26.21 6.80
N SER A 16 12.62 -26.55 8.08
CA SER A 16 13.71 -26.07 8.91
C SER A 16 14.99 -26.79 8.52
N LEU A 17 15.89 -26.12 7.79
CA LEU A 17 17.28 -26.49 7.73
C LEU A 17 18.16 -25.27 7.97
N ALA A 18 19.11 -25.47 8.84
CA ALA A 18 19.99 -24.49 9.41
C ALA A 18 20.84 -23.73 8.38
N SER A 19 21.04 -22.44 8.67
CA SER A 19 22.21 -21.67 8.23
C SER A 19 22.17 -21.00 6.85
N CYS A 20 21.07 -20.29 6.55
CA CYS A 20 21.13 -18.98 5.89
C CYS A 20 19.91 -18.21 6.44
N ARG A 21 20.13 -17.20 7.24
CA ARG A 21 19.06 -16.28 7.62
C ARG A 21 18.74 -15.45 6.39
N GLY A 22 17.74 -15.85 5.62
CA GLY A 22 17.11 -14.98 4.64
C GLY A 22 16.48 -13.78 5.36
N GLU A 23 16.43 -12.66 4.70
CA GLU A 23 15.69 -11.49 5.20
C GLU A 23 14.20 -11.83 5.26
N THR A 24 13.50 -11.22 6.22
CA THR A 24 12.07 -11.45 6.38
C THR A 24 11.33 -10.14 6.20
N VAL A 25 10.43 -10.11 5.26
CA VAL A 25 9.52 -8.98 5.03
C VAL A 25 8.11 -9.36 5.49
N SER A 26 7.31 -8.36 5.85
CA SER A 26 5.94 -8.56 6.25
C SER A 26 5.04 -8.36 5.03
N ASN A 27 4.31 -9.39 4.66
CA ASN A 27 3.23 -9.31 3.71
C ASN A 27 1.95 -9.66 4.48
N GLY A 28 1.24 -8.65 4.96
CA GLY A 28 0.14 -8.84 5.88
C GLY A 28 0.58 -9.60 7.15
N GLU A 29 -0.15 -10.62 7.56
CA GLU A 29 0.20 -11.46 8.72
C GLU A 29 1.28 -12.52 8.43
N LYS A 30 1.74 -12.68 7.17
CA LYS A 30 2.73 -13.70 6.79
C LYS A 30 4.11 -13.09 6.62
N LYS A 31 5.08 -13.62 7.37
CA LYS A 31 6.48 -13.33 7.13
C LYS A 31 6.97 -14.16 5.95
N VAL A 32 7.37 -13.48 4.88
CA VAL A 32 7.98 -14.09 3.70
C VAL A 32 9.50 -13.97 3.85
N SER A 33 10.23 -15.08 3.64
CA SER A 33 11.70 -15.05 3.61
C SER A 33 12.13 -14.89 2.17
N VAL A 34 12.80 -13.80 1.87
CA VAL A 34 13.39 -13.48 0.56
C VAL A 34 14.91 -13.56 0.65
N ASN A 35 15.56 -14.06 -0.40
CA ASN A 35 17.00 -14.28 -0.43
C ASN A 35 17.67 -13.58 -1.61
N THR A 36 16.92 -13.13 -2.59
CA THR A 36 17.39 -12.42 -3.78
C THR A 36 16.56 -11.17 -4.03
N ILE A 37 17.09 -10.26 -4.82
CA ILE A 37 16.39 -9.05 -5.25
C ILE A 37 15.17 -9.43 -6.10
N GLU A 38 15.31 -10.38 -7.03
CA GLU A 38 14.20 -10.83 -7.88
C GLU A 38 13.02 -11.41 -7.05
N GLU A 39 13.32 -12.20 -5.98
CA GLU A 39 12.28 -12.69 -5.07
C GLU A 39 11.59 -11.56 -4.31
N LEU A 40 12.31 -10.49 -3.99
CA LEU A 40 11.75 -9.32 -3.35
C LEU A 40 10.85 -8.52 -4.30
N GLU A 41 11.29 -8.25 -5.52
CA GLU A 41 10.51 -7.56 -6.55
C GLU A 41 9.19 -8.29 -6.84
N GLU A 42 9.23 -9.62 -7.04
CA GLU A 42 8.01 -10.45 -7.19
C GLU A 42 7.10 -10.37 -5.95
N THR A 43 7.69 -10.24 -4.75
CA THR A 43 6.93 -10.12 -3.50
C THR A 43 6.24 -8.76 -3.41
N VAL A 44 6.93 -7.69 -3.76
CA VAL A 44 6.42 -6.31 -3.80
C VAL A 44 5.26 -6.19 -4.80
N GLU A 45 5.48 -6.60 -6.06
CA GLU A 45 4.44 -6.58 -7.10
C GLU A 45 3.19 -7.35 -6.68
N LYS A 46 3.38 -8.53 -6.07
CA LYS A 46 2.28 -9.33 -5.57
C LYS A 46 1.54 -8.66 -4.41
N ASP A 47 2.24 -8.04 -3.48
CA ASP A 47 1.63 -7.36 -2.32
C ASP A 47 0.79 -6.15 -2.76
N VAL A 48 1.31 -5.37 -3.72
CA VAL A 48 0.58 -4.28 -4.37
C VAL A 48 -0.72 -4.80 -5.00
N THR A 49 -0.60 -5.81 -5.86
CA THR A 49 -1.75 -6.40 -6.57
C THR A 49 -2.78 -6.97 -5.58
N ASP A 50 -2.34 -7.75 -4.60
CA ASP A 50 -3.24 -8.37 -3.60
C ASP A 50 -3.98 -7.30 -2.77
N THR A 51 -3.32 -6.16 -2.46
CA THR A 51 -3.91 -5.06 -1.69
C THR A 51 -4.97 -4.33 -2.52
N VAL A 52 -4.65 -3.88 -3.72
CA VAL A 52 -5.56 -3.15 -4.60
C VAL A 52 -6.75 -4.03 -5.02
N ASP A 53 -6.49 -5.26 -5.45
CA ASP A 53 -7.55 -6.21 -5.84
C ASP A 53 -8.46 -6.58 -4.66
N GLY A 54 -7.91 -6.69 -3.46
CA GLY A 54 -8.68 -6.94 -2.23
C GLY A 54 -9.67 -5.83 -1.94
N LEU A 55 -9.21 -4.58 -1.95
CA LEU A 55 -10.06 -3.40 -1.74
C LEU A 55 -11.11 -3.25 -2.87
N ARG A 56 -10.74 -3.52 -4.12
CA ARG A 56 -11.69 -3.52 -5.25
C ARG A 56 -12.79 -4.55 -5.08
N ALA A 57 -12.48 -5.75 -4.63
CA ALA A 57 -13.47 -6.79 -4.41
C ALA A 57 -14.46 -6.42 -3.27
N GLU A 58 -13.98 -5.75 -2.22
CA GLU A 58 -14.83 -5.22 -1.15
C GLU A 58 -15.71 -4.06 -1.66
N TYR A 59 -15.15 -3.14 -2.45
CA TYR A 59 -15.89 -2.07 -3.12
C TYR A 59 -17.04 -2.61 -3.97
N ASP A 60 -16.77 -3.58 -4.85
CA ASP A 60 -17.80 -4.17 -5.73
C ASP A 60 -18.97 -4.76 -4.92
N GLN A 61 -18.70 -5.36 -3.76
CA GLN A 61 -19.72 -5.89 -2.87
C GLN A 61 -20.52 -4.75 -2.21
N LEU A 62 -19.84 -3.72 -1.72
CA LEU A 62 -20.49 -2.56 -1.10
C LEU A 62 -21.43 -1.84 -2.08
N ILE A 63 -20.96 -1.52 -3.28
CA ILE A 63 -21.77 -0.83 -4.30
C ILE A 63 -23.01 -1.65 -4.69
N ALA A 64 -22.90 -2.98 -4.77
CA ALA A 64 -24.05 -3.84 -5.02
C ALA A 64 -25.09 -3.83 -3.90
N GLU A 65 -24.68 -3.50 -2.67
CA GLU A 65 -25.59 -3.40 -1.50
C GLU A 65 -26.26 -2.02 -1.39
N ILE A 66 -25.65 -0.95 -1.93
CA ILE A 66 -26.10 0.44 -1.80
C ILE A 66 -26.55 1.05 -3.14
N ASP A 67 -27.06 0.24 -4.06
CA ASP A 67 -27.43 0.60 -5.42
C ASP A 67 -28.60 1.60 -5.58
N THR A 68 -29.18 2.08 -4.46
CA THR A 68 -30.24 3.11 -4.41
C THR A 68 -30.06 4.01 -3.20
N TYR A 69 -30.63 5.24 -3.25
CA TYR A 69 -30.59 6.19 -2.13
C TYR A 69 -31.09 5.60 -0.81
N ASP A 70 -32.23 4.90 -0.82
CA ASP A 70 -32.78 4.30 0.39
C ASP A 70 -31.83 3.27 1.00
N LYS A 71 -31.21 2.43 0.17
CA LYS A 71 -30.23 1.44 0.63
C LYS A 71 -28.93 2.09 1.11
N TYR A 72 -28.48 3.16 0.48
CA TYR A 72 -27.34 3.95 0.96
C TYR A 72 -27.59 4.47 2.36
N VAL A 73 -28.74 5.12 2.59
CA VAL A 73 -29.13 5.65 3.92
C VAL A 73 -29.18 4.53 4.97
N GLU A 74 -29.74 3.36 4.61
CA GLU A 74 -29.80 2.19 5.51
C GLU A 74 -28.41 1.59 5.82
N ASN A 75 -27.43 1.75 4.94
CA ASN A 75 -26.10 1.11 5.03
C ASN A 75 -24.94 2.11 5.16
N ILE A 76 -25.18 3.37 5.49
CA ILE A 76 -24.14 4.40 5.61
C ILE A 76 -23.00 3.99 6.58
N ALA A 77 -23.31 3.21 7.61
CA ALA A 77 -22.29 2.69 8.53
C ALA A 77 -21.30 1.76 7.82
N LYS A 78 -21.76 0.96 6.85
CA LYS A 78 -20.85 0.10 6.05
C LYS A 78 -19.98 0.91 5.09
N VAL A 79 -20.50 2.02 4.58
CA VAL A 79 -19.71 2.94 3.74
C VAL A 79 -18.58 3.52 4.57
N ASN A 80 -18.86 3.99 5.78
CA ASN A 80 -17.85 4.52 6.69
C ASN A 80 -16.83 3.43 7.10
N GLU A 81 -17.30 2.22 7.46
CA GLU A 81 -16.43 1.07 7.75
C GLU A 81 -15.52 0.73 6.57
N PHE A 82 -15.96 0.91 5.33
CA PHE A 82 -15.14 0.68 4.16
C PHE A 82 -14.09 1.78 3.96
N TYR A 83 -14.42 3.05 4.21
CA TYR A 83 -13.40 4.12 4.23
C TYR A 83 -12.34 3.88 5.31
N ASP A 84 -12.75 3.49 6.52
CA ASP A 84 -11.82 3.11 7.59
C ASP A 84 -10.91 1.95 7.11
N ARG A 85 -11.48 0.97 6.41
CA ARG A 85 -10.74 -0.17 5.85
C ARG A 85 -9.73 0.25 4.78
N ILE A 86 -10.08 1.18 3.90
CA ILE A 86 -9.15 1.74 2.90
C ILE A 86 -7.98 2.41 3.61
N ASN A 87 -8.23 3.26 4.61
CA ASN A 87 -7.17 3.94 5.36
C ASN A 87 -6.27 2.97 6.13
N GLU A 88 -6.84 1.92 6.75
CA GLU A 88 -6.05 0.87 7.42
C GLU A 88 -5.12 0.14 6.46
N GLU A 89 -5.62 -0.29 5.29
CA GLU A 89 -4.81 -0.97 4.28
C GLU A 89 -3.79 -0.04 3.64
N ASN A 90 -4.18 1.19 3.35
CA ASN A 90 -3.29 2.23 2.83
C ASN A 90 -2.08 2.43 3.76
N ARG A 91 -2.34 2.62 5.06
CA ARG A 91 -1.28 2.73 6.07
C ARG A 91 -0.45 1.46 6.18
N ALA A 92 -1.08 0.29 6.15
CA ALA A 92 -0.37 -0.98 6.25
C ALA A 92 0.58 -1.21 5.07
N ILE A 93 0.15 -0.90 3.84
CA ILE A 93 1.00 -1.06 2.65
C ILE A 93 2.12 -0.02 2.61
N SER A 94 1.88 1.22 3.02
CA SER A 94 2.91 2.27 3.08
C SER A 94 4.05 1.90 4.05
N ILE A 95 3.71 1.31 5.19
CA ILE A 95 4.70 0.76 6.13
C ILE A 95 5.48 -0.39 5.49
N ARG A 96 4.82 -1.30 4.74
CA ARG A 96 5.51 -2.40 4.06
C ARG A 96 6.45 -1.91 2.96
N MET A 97 6.10 -0.85 2.22
CA MET A 97 7.01 -0.25 1.22
C MET A 97 8.31 0.26 1.86
N ARG A 98 8.22 0.89 3.03
CA ARG A 98 9.39 1.28 3.81
C ARG A 98 10.23 0.06 4.26
N GLU A 99 9.58 -1.02 4.71
CA GLU A 99 10.26 -2.28 5.08
C GLU A 99 10.93 -2.96 3.88
N TYR A 100 10.31 -2.94 2.71
CA TYR A 100 10.88 -3.46 1.47
C TYR A 100 12.12 -2.68 1.05
N SER A 101 12.14 -1.36 1.21
CA SER A 101 13.31 -0.53 0.94
C SER A 101 14.52 -0.92 1.80
N ILE A 102 14.31 -1.20 3.10
CA ILE A 102 15.35 -1.75 3.97
C ILE A 102 15.84 -3.11 3.47
N THR A 103 14.90 -4.02 3.18
CA THR A 103 15.23 -5.39 2.76
C THR A 103 16.01 -5.41 1.46
N TYR A 104 15.63 -4.57 0.49
CA TYR A 104 16.35 -4.40 -0.77
C TYR A 104 17.78 -3.96 -0.52
N THR A 105 17.98 -2.92 0.28
CA THR A 105 19.29 -2.39 0.64
C THR A 105 20.16 -3.46 1.33
N GLU A 106 19.61 -4.23 2.26
CA GLU A 106 20.34 -5.32 2.92
C GLU A 106 20.75 -6.44 1.96
N LEU A 107 19.91 -6.77 0.97
CA LEU A 107 20.26 -7.73 -0.09
C LEU A 107 21.40 -7.20 -0.98
N VAL A 108 21.34 -5.92 -1.37
CA VAL A 108 22.42 -5.26 -2.13
C VAL A 108 23.74 -5.29 -1.35
N LEU A 109 23.72 -4.97 -0.06
CA LEU A 109 24.92 -5.02 0.78
C LEU A 109 25.54 -6.42 0.84
N LYS A 110 24.73 -7.47 0.84
CA LYS A 110 25.16 -8.89 0.91
C LYS A 110 25.65 -9.45 -0.42
N SER A 111 25.38 -8.81 -1.54
CA SER A 111 25.64 -9.31 -2.89
C SER A 111 27.13 -9.62 -3.20
N GLY A 112 28.07 -9.18 -2.38
CA GLY A 112 29.50 -9.36 -2.63
C GLY A 112 30.07 -8.57 -3.81
N SER A 113 29.26 -7.72 -4.44
CA SER A 113 29.58 -6.87 -5.59
C SER A 113 30.51 -5.71 -5.22
N SER A 114 31.08 -5.05 -6.22
CA SER A 114 31.84 -3.81 -5.99
C SER A 114 30.92 -2.68 -5.51
N ASN A 115 31.49 -1.63 -4.90
CA ASN A 115 30.69 -0.48 -4.47
C ASN A 115 29.95 0.20 -5.64
N SER A 116 30.55 0.22 -6.84
CA SER A 116 29.88 0.73 -8.04
C SER A 116 28.65 -0.10 -8.41
N ASP A 117 28.77 -1.43 -8.40
CA ASP A 117 27.64 -2.31 -8.73
C ASP A 117 26.52 -2.23 -7.66
N LYS A 118 26.90 -1.99 -6.40
CA LYS A 118 25.93 -1.77 -5.32
C LYS A 118 25.20 -0.44 -5.46
N TYR A 119 25.93 0.60 -5.85
CA TYR A 119 25.34 1.91 -6.13
C TYR A 119 24.32 1.79 -7.28
N ASP A 120 24.70 1.16 -8.39
CA ASP A 120 23.79 0.94 -9.52
C ASP A 120 22.54 0.13 -9.08
N ALA A 121 22.71 -0.90 -8.25
CA ALA A 121 21.58 -1.69 -7.72
C ALA A 121 20.68 -0.90 -6.73
N ILE A 122 21.18 0.13 -6.06
CA ILE A 122 20.34 1.01 -5.23
C ILE A 122 19.54 2.01 -6.08
N GLU A 123 20.03 2.35 -7.29
CA GLU A 123 19.18 3.10 -8.25
C GLU A 123 18.00 2.25 -8.73
N ASP A 124 18.20 0.93 -8.96
CA ASP A 124 17.10 0.00 -9.28
C ASP A 124 16.07 -0.12 -8.14
N LEU A 125 16.47 0.05 -6.87
CA LEU A 125 15.56 0.13 -5.72
C LEU A 125 14.58 1.30 -5.87
N TYR A 126 15.09 2.47 -6.27
CA TYR A 126 14.26 3.65 -6.46
C TYR A 126 13.18 3.39 -7.51
N ASP A 127 13.58 2.88 -8.68
CA ASP A 127 12.66 2.58 -9.76
C ASP A 127 11.59 1.54 -9.31
N CYS A 128 12.00 0.44 -8.70
CA CYS A 128 11.10 -0.65 -8.32
C CYS A 128 10.11 -0.29 -7.20
N ILE A 129 10.59 0.37 -6.13
CA ILE A 129 9.73 0.63 -4.96
C ILE A 129 9.10 2.02 -5.01
N TYR A 130 9.87 3.05 -5.33
CA TYR A 130 9.37 4.42 -5.31
C TYR A 130 8.50 4.73 -6.54
N ASP A 131 9.03 4.50 -7.74
CA ASP A 131 8.31 4.84 -8.98
C ASP A 131 7.22 3.82 -9.31
N ASP A 132 7.56 2.50 -9.36
CA ASP A 132 6.61 1.48 -9.80
C ASP A 132 5.62 1.10 -8.69
N ALA A 133 6.10 0.51 -7.57
CA ALA A 133 5.20 -0.06 -6.57
C ALA A 133 4.37 1.00 -5.83
N CYS A 134 4.98 2.10 -5.38
CA CYS A 134 4.26 3.19 -4.73
C CYS A 134 3.34 3.92 -5.71
N GLY A 135 3.75 4.08 -6.98
CA GLY A 135 2.93 4.62 -8.05
C GLY A 135 1.67 3.79 -8.29
N ASP A 136 1.83 2.47 -8.48
CA ASP A 136 0.70 1.56 -8.72
C ASP A 136 -0.31 1.54 -7.56
N ILE A 137 0.16 1.64 -6.31
CA ILE A 137 -0.74 1.71 -5.16
C ILE A 137 -1.45 3.06 -5.12
N TYR A 138 -0.73 4.15 -5.33
CA TYR A 138 -1.31 5.48 -5.37
C TYR A 138 -2.40 5.57 -6.44
N ASP A 139 -2.11 5.17 -7.66
CA ASP A 139 -3.07 5.14 -8.76
C ASP A 139 -4.27 4.23 -8.42
N GLY A 140 -4.02 3.03 -7.90
CA GLY A 140 -5.06 2.05 -7.60
C GLY A 140 -5.99 2.44 -6.45
N ILE A 141 -5.48 3.10 -5.40
CA ILE A 141 -6.27 3.50 -4.24
C ILE A 141 -6.75 4.95 -4.37
N TYR A 142 -5.83 5.90 -4.57
CA TYR A 142 -6.16 7.33 -4.55
C TYR A 142 -6.93 7.76 -5.81
N ASP A 143 -6.40 7.45 -6.99
CA ASP A 143 -7.03 7.89 -8.24
C ASP A 143 -8.24 7.02 -8.60
N ASP A 144 -8.04 5.69 -8.67
CA ASP A 144 -9.06 4.78 -9.18
C ASP A 144 -10.15 4.47 -8.14
N LEU A 145 -9.79 3.90 -6.96
CA LEU A 145 -10.77 3.45 -5.99
C LEU A 145 -11.55 4.62 -5.37
N MET A 146 -10.85 5.66 -4.93
CA MET A 146 -11.50 6.84 -4.33
C MET A 146 -12.29 7.64 -5.38
N GLY A 147 -11.84 7.68 -6.63
CA GLY A 147 -12.60 8.24 -7.76
C GLY A 147 -13.91 7.48 -8.00
N ASP A 148 -13.85 6.15 -8.07
CA ASP A 148 -15.04 5.31 -8.25
C ASP A 148 -16.00 5.39 -7.04
N MET A 149 -15.48 5.54 -5.80
CA MET A 149 -16.31 5.80 -4.61
C MET A 149 -17.07 7.13 -4.73
N TYR A 150 -16.39 8.18 -5.22
CA TYR A 150 -17.05 9.47 -5.47
C TYR A 150 -18.15 9.33 -6.51
N ASP A 151 -17.84 8.76 -7.66
CA ASP A 151 -18.78 8.63 -8.78
C ASP A 151 -20.00 7.77 -8.39
N ALA A 152 -19.78 6.64 -7.74
CA ALA A 152 -20.87 5.73 -7.37
C ALA A 152 -21.74 6.26 -6.24
N ILE A 153 -21.16 6.86 -5.21
CA ILE A 153 -21.88 7.29 -4.02
C ILE A 153 -22.37 8.72 -4.19
N TYR A 154 -21.46 9.69 -4.37
CA TYR A 154 -21.83 11.10 -4.37
C TYR A 154 -22.59 11.51 -5.65
N ASP A 155 -21.98 11.29 -6.83
CA ASP A 155 -22.60 11.62 -8.11
C ASP A 155 -23.71 10.65 -8.51
N GLY A 156 -23.64 9.40 -8.07
CA GLY A 156 -24.65 8.38 -8.30
C GLY A 156 -25.78 8.43 -7.26
N VAL A 157 -25.66 7.59 -6.24
CA VAL A 157 -26.75 7.27 -5.31
C VAL A 157 -27.25 8.47 -4.51
N VAL A 158 -26.35 9.30 -3.99
CA VAL A 158 -26.72 10.48 -3.18
C VAL A 158 -27.38 11.56 -4.03
N SER A 159 -26.88 11.78 -5.26
CA SER A 159 -27.48 12.72 -6.20
C SER A 159 -28.94 12.34 -6.56
N GLU A 160 -29.23 11.05 -6.72
CA GLU A 160 -30.61 10.56 -6.96
C GLU A 160 -31.56 10.83 -5.79
N GLY A 161 -31.03 10.95 -4.58
CA GLY A 161 -31.81 11.27 -3.36
C GLY A 161 -32.59 12.57 -3.43
N TYR A 162 -32.24 13.51 -4.30
CA TYR A 162 -32.98 14.76 -4.51
C TYR A 162 -34.46 14.54 -4.82
N ASP A 163 -34.79 13.46 -5.51
CA ASP A 163 -36.19 13.10 -5.87
C ASP A 163 -36.88 12.25 -4.80
N HIS A 164 -36.18 11.76 -3.76
CA HIS A 164 -36.65 10.79 -2.78
C HIS A 164 -36.76 11.33 -1.37
N ALA A 165 -36.08 12.42 -1.03
CA ALA A 165 -36.04 13.05 0.29
C ALA A 165 -36.54 14.50 0.26
N SER A 166 -36.75 15.12 1.41
CA SER A 166 -36.88 16.57 1.46
C SER A 166 -35.58 17.24 1.07
N TYR A 167 -35.65 18.47 0.53
CA TYR A 167 -34.44 19.21 0.14
C TYR A 167 -33.43 19.34 1.29
N GLU A 168 -33.91 19.56 2.52
CA GLU A 168 -33.06 19.72 3.70
C GLU A 168 -32.34 18.40 4.03
N GLU A 169 -33.08 17.28 4.10
CA GLU A 169 -32.49 15.95 4.35
C GLU A 169 -31.50 15.52 3.28
N TRP A 170 -31.85 15.74 2.01
CA TRP A 170 -30.93 15.45 0.90
C TRP A 170 -29.66 16.32 0.94
N SER A 171 -29.81 17.62 1.22
CA SER A 171 -28.68 18.56 1.25
C SER A 171 -27.71 18.23 2.38
N ASP A 172 -28.22 17.87 3.55
CA ASP A 172 -27.38 17.46 4.68
C ASP A 172 -26.64 16.16 4.34
N MET A 173 -27.33 15.15 3.80
CA MET A 173 -26.74 13.88 3.39
C MET A 173 -25.67 14.05 2.29
N SER A 174 -25.93 14.93 1.33
CA SER A 174 -24.97 15.23 0.25
C SER A 174 -23.72 15.91 0.79
N SER A 175 -23.86 16.84 1.74
CA SER A 175 -22.72 17.48 2.40
C SER A 175 -21.89 16.47 3.19
N ASP A 176 -22.56 15.65 4.01
CA ASP A 176 -21.91 14.62 4.83
C ASP A 176 -21.15 13.59 3.96
N ALA A 177 -21.76 13.14 2.86
CA ALA A 177 -21.12 12.20 1.94
C ALA A 177 -19.85 12.78 1.27
N TYR A 178 -19.91 14.06 0.86
CA TYR A 178 -18.77 14.74 0.29
C TYR A 178 -17.65 14.96 1.31
N ASP A 179 -18.00 15.42 2.51
CA ASP A 179 -17.03 15.70 3.57
C ASP A 179 -16.30 14.41 3.98
N ILE A 180 -17.04 13.30 4.18
CA ILE A 180 -16.44 11.99 4.49
C ILE A 180 -15.49 11.55 3.38
N TRP A 181 -15.88 11.62 2.11
CA TRP A 181 -15.02 11.28 0.99
C TRP A 181 -13.76 12.15 0.93
N SER A 182 -13.91 13.47 1.07
CA SER A 182 -12.82 14.43 0.99
C SER A 182 -11.80 14.27 2.12
N ASP A 183 -12.29 14.01 3.34
CA ASP A 183 -11.43 13.79 4.50
C ASP A 183 -10.60 12.51 4.32
N ASN A 184 -11.23 11.40 3.92
CA ASN A 184 -10.51 10.14 3.66
C ASN A 184 -9.53 10.25 2.49
N LEU A 185 -9.87 10.97 1.42
CA LEU A 185 -8.96 11.24 0.30
C LEU A 185 -7.72 12.02 0.77
N SER A 186 -7.90 12.99 1.66
CA SER A 186 -6.80 13.76 2.26
C SER A 186 -5.90 12.87 3.12
N ASP A 187 -6.48 12.02 3.96
CA ASP A 187 -5.73 11.10 4.82
C ASP A 187 -4.88 10.11 3.99
N ILE A 188 -5.42 9.59 2.90
CA ILE A 188 -4.69 8.72 1.96
C ILE A 188 -3.52 9.47 1.32
N TYR A 189 -3.76 10.69 0.84
CA TYR A 189 -2.73 11.53 0.23
C TYR A 189 -1.60 11.85 1.19
N ASP A 190 -1.93 12.24 2.42
CA ASP A 190 -0.95 12.61 3.44
C ASP A 190 -0.07 11.41 3.82
N GLU A 191 -0.65 10.22 4.00
CA GLU A 191 0.11 8.99 4.28
C GLU A 191 1.09 8.67 3.12
N TRP A 192 0.67 8.81 1.85
CA TRP A 192 1.57 8.56 0.71
C TRP A 192 2.62 9.64 0.54
N SER A 193 2.30 10.90 0.78
CA SER A 193 3.26 12.00 0.75
C SER A 193 4.38 11.76 1.76
N ASP A 194 4.02 11.34 2.97
CA ASP A 194 4.98 11.01 4.02
C ASP A 194 5.80 9.75 3.65
N ALA A 195 5.13 8.69 3.14
CA ALA A 195 5.81 7.47 2.75
C ALA A 195 6.84 7.69 1.63
N LEU A 196 6.45 8.42 0.60
CA LEU A 196 7.33 8.75 -0.52
C LEU A 196 8.52 9.62 -0.06
N SER A 197 8.28 10.60 0.82
CA SER A 197 9.36 11.41 1.39
C SER A 197 10.35 10.57 2.18
N ASP A 198 9.86 9.68 3.05
CA ASP A 198 10.68 8.81 3.87
C ASP A 198 11.53 7.83 3.02
N ILE A 199 10.93 7.22 2.00
CA ILE A 199 11.61 6.28 1.08
C ILE A 199 12.66 7.01 0.25
N TYR A 200 12.34 8.21 -0.26
CA TYR A 200 13.26 9.03 -1.02
C TYR A 200 14.47 9.47 -0.18
N ASP A 201 14.23 9.96 1.02
CA ASP A 201 15.31 10.41 1.92
C ASP A 201 16.22 9.22 2.28
N PHE A 202 15.64 8.07 2.62
CA PHE A 202 16.38 6.85 2.88
C PHE A 202 17.23 6.41 1.66
N TRP A 203 16.64 6.36 0.46
CA TRP A 203 17.36 6.03 -0.76
C TRP A 203 18.51 7.01 -1.03
N SER A 204 18.27 8.31 -0.88
CA SER A 204 19.25 9.37 -1.12
C SER A 204 20.45 9.25 -0.18
N ASP A 205 20.21 9.01 1.10
CA ASP A 205 21.27 8.85 2.11
C ASP A 205 22.08 7.57 1.83
N VAL A 206 21.43 6.44 1.58
CA VAL A 206 22.07 5.15 1.26
C VAL A 206 22.89 5.24 -0.03
N SER A 207 22.36 5.84 -1.09
CA SER A 207 23.07 5.98 -2.37
C SER A 207 24.30 6.85 -2.24
N GLY A 208 24.21 7.97 -1.50
CA GLY A 208 25.34 8.85 -1.19
C GLY A 208 26.46 8.16 -0.43
N ASP A 209 26.12 7.41 0.60
CA ASP A 209 27.10 6.68 1.42
C ASP A 209 27.75 5.51 0.66
N LEU A 210 27.00 4.83 -0.21
CA LEU A 210 27.57 3.80 -1.12
C LEU A 210 28.51 4.41 -2.15
N TYR A 211 28.17 5.58 -2.70
CA TYR A 211 29.06 6.30 -3.62
C TYR A 211 30.40 6.64 -2.96
N ASP A 212 30.37 7.07 -1.68
CA ASP A 212 31.56 7.34 -0.88
C ASP A 212 32.28 6.07 -0.41
N GLY A 213 31.67 4.90 -0.55
CA GLY A 213 32.20 3.59 -0.13
C GLY A 213 32.06 3.33 1.37
N ASP A 214 31.19 4.06 2.07
CA ASP A 214 31.00 4.01 3.53
C ASP A 214 29.84 3.07 3.92
N THR A 215 30.11 1.76 3.85
CA THR A 215 29.12 0.73 4.23
C THR A 215 28.69 0.78 5.69
N ASP A 216 29.53 1.33 6.58
CA ASP A 216 29.17 1.46 8.01
C ASP A 216 28.05 2.49 8.18
N LYS A 217 28.10 3.62 7.47
CA LYS A 217 27.03 4.59 7.46
C LYS A 217 25.74 4.07 6.86
N VAL A 218 25.81 3.30 5.75
CA VAL A 218 24.60 2.64 5.21
C VAL A 218 23.91 1.79 6.28
N ASN A 219 24.66 1.03 7.10
CA ASN A 219 24.06 0.27 8.20
C ASN A 219 23.48 1.16 9.32
N GLU A 220 24.04 2.36 9.54
CA GLU A 220 23.47 3.35 10.47
C GLU A 220 22.14 3.88 9.92
N GLU A 221 22.03 4.23 8.63
CA GLU A 221 20.78 4.68 8.00
C GLU A 221 19.71 3.58 8.00
N ILE A 222 20.06 2.33 7.70
CA ILE A 222 19.14 1.18 7.84
C ILE A 222 18.60 1.09 9.27
N THR A 223 19.46 1.25 10.26
CA THR A 223 19.05 1.16 11.68
C THR A 223 18.10 2.27 12.06
N LYS A 224 18.42 3.50 11.68
CA LYS A 224 17.61 4.69 11.93
C LYS A 224 16.24 4.56 11.25
N PHE A 225 16.21 4.21 9.97
CA PHE A 225 14.96 4.07 9.23
C PHE A 225 14.06 2.97 9.82
N ARG A 226 14.64 1.85 10.28
CA ARG A 226 13.92 0.81 11.00
C ARG A 226 13.30 1.31 12.31
N GLU A 227 14.03 2.11 13.09
CA GLU A 227 13.52 2.72 14.32
C GLU A 227 12.33 3.67 14.03
N ASP A 228 12.37 4.40 12.90
CA ASP A 228 11.29 5.30 12.51
C ASP A 228 10.05 4.50 12.04
N ILE A 229 10.22 3.42 11.28
CA ILE A 229 9.14 2.49 10.94
C ILE A 229 8.51 1.86 12.20
N ASP A 230 9.32 1.48 13.19
CA ASP A 230 8.79 0.88 14.43
C ASP A 230 7.94 1.89 15.21
N LYS A 231 8.29 3.19 15.22
CA LYS A 231 7.45 4.26 15.78
C LYS A 231 6.12 4.39 15.03
N LEU A 232 6.14 4.38 13.69
CA LEU A 232 4.91 4.42 12.87
C LEU A 232 3.94 3.26 13.19
N LYS A 233 4.46 2.09 13.56
CA LYS A 233 3.63 0.94 13.97
C LYS A 233 3.05 1.07 15.37
N GLU A 234 3.68 1.85 16.25
CA GLU A 234 3.21 2.09 17.61
C GLU A 234 2.13 3.18 17.67
N ASP A 235 2.15 4.14 16.75
CA ASP A 235 1.16 5.23 16.60
C ASP A 235 -0.12 4.68 15.93
N LYS A 236 -1.04 4.11 16.77
CA LYS A 236 -2.36 3.57 16.36
C LYS A 236 -3.50 4.52 16.69
#